data_860da0688d72745117f211cbd8fc49bf
#
_entry.id   860da0688d72745117f211cbd8fc49bf
#
_cell.length_a   1.000
_cell.length_b   1.000
_cell.length_c   1.000
_cell.angle_alpha   90.00
_cell.angle_beta   90.00
_cell.angle_gamma   90.00
#
_symmetry.space_group_name_H-M   'P 1'
#
loop_
_entity.id
_entity.type
_entity.pdbx_description
1 polymer ?
#
loop_
_entity_poly.entity_id
_entity_poly.type
_entity_poly.pdbx_seq_one_letter_code
_entity_poly.pdbx_strand_id
1 'polypeptide(L)'
;MKPKFSTWMKWVGATALSIGLVGTLSDTTHAADKKLKIFLSMSYIGNDWQAEAANMVKAMASHKDFADKVDLQVQVAGPNAQRQIQQINEMVQQGAQAIVVYPISPTALNAAVKNACDKGVMIIAYDADISEPCAYNVSIDQEEAGRVTAEWLVKHLNGKGNIVAITGVPGTSVDTLRTKAAKEVFAKHPDIKIVAEAVGMWSQAVARTELSKILATHTWDQIDGLWTQVGCYTANTMQIEAGKKPDQLKPCAGEGANGGRIQMLPVGAEVEGANGTYTPMGAPRISYASPPYAGGYALKLAVEKLQGKDIPKRITLPLPIVTSETIKYCKEGSWAEMKDGCNAFPPALVPNPGWFASIYSPETPEIGLQAALVGQPEP
;
A
#
# COMPACT_ATOMS: atom_id res chain seq x y z
N MET A 1 -61.77 55.54 17.63
CA MET A 1 -63.24 55.46 17.56
C MET A 1 -63.65 54.01 17.62
N LYS A 2 -64.25 53.61 18.73
CA LYS A 2 -65.11 52.42 18.87
C LYS A 2 -66.51 52.81 18.34
N PRO A 3 -67.49 51.97 18.17
CA PRO A 3 -67.79 50.58 18.54
C PRO A 3 -68.67 49.79 17.55
N LYS A 4 -69.02 48.55 17.76
CA LYS A 4 -70.20 47.85 18.33
C LYS A 4 -70.44 46.54 17.64
N PHE A 5 -70.50 45.46 18.36
CA PHE A 5 -71.54 44.62 18.93
C PHE A 5 -72.69 44.18 17.99
N SER A 6 -72.94 42.87 17.88
CA SER A 6 -74.11 42.07 18.35
C SER A 6 -74.17 40.80 17.47
N THR A 7 -74.61 39.66 17.78
CA THR A 7 -75.33 38.97 18.82
C THR A 7 -75.79 37.63 18.21
N TRP A 8 -75.63 36.55 18.88
CA TRP A 8 -76.41 35.33 19.02
C TRP A 8 -77.13 34.69 17.83
N MET A 9 -76.87 33.38 17.60
CA MET A 9 -77.93 32.41 17.81
C MET A 9 -77.45 30.98 17.91
N LYS A 10 -77.92 30.25 18.94
CA LYS A 10 -77.74 28.81 19.18
C LYS A 10 -78.66 28.00 18.23
N TRP A 11 -78.14 26.89 17.76
CA TRP A 11 -79.03 25.73 17.53
C TRP A 11 -78.32 24.44 17.87
N VAL A 12 -79.00 23.56 18.56
CA VAL A 12 -78.67 22.26 19.09
C VAL A 12 -78.99 21.19 18.02
N GLY A 13 -78.20 20.14 17.96
CA GLY A 13 -78.74 18.91 17.46
C GLY A 13 -77.84 17.94 16.74
N ALA A 14 -77.73 16.81 17.37
CA ALA A 14 -77.56 15.46 16.82
C ALA A 14 -76.18 14.88 16.74
N THR A 15 -75.89 14.05 17.72
CA THR A 15 -74.92 12.98 17.82
C THR A 15 -74.98 12.01 16.65
N ALA A 16 -73.83 11.80 15.96
CA ALA A 16 -73.53 10.60 15.21
C ALA A 16 -72.13 10.09 15.60
N LEU A 17 -72.11 9.00 16.35
CA LEU A 17 -70.94 8.24 16.67
C LEU A 17 -70.44 7.54 15.40
N SER A 18 -69.36 8.05 14.78
CA SER A 18 -68.58 7.32 13.78
C SER A 18 -67.28 6.92 14.43
N ILE A 19 -67.13 5.62 14.75
CA ILE A 19 -65.91 4.96 15.16
C ILE A 19 -64.98 4.96 13.94
N GLY A 20 -64.15 5.98 13.84
CA GLY A 20 -63.03 6.01 12.90
C GLY A 20 -61.90 5.14 13.43
N LEU A 21 -61.68 4.01 12.77
CA LEU A 21 -60.46 3.21 12.93
C LEU A 21 -59.27 4.08 12.51
N VAL A 22 -58.59 4.70 13.46
CA VAL A 22 -57.30 5.34 13.22
C VAL A 22 -56.27 4.22 13.07
N GLY A 23 -56.06 3.76 11.84
CA GLY A 23 -54.92 2.96 11.46
C GLY A 23 -53.68 3.80 11.67
N THR A 24 -52.94 3.55 12.73
CA THR A 24 -51.59 4.07 12.87
C THR A 24 -50.74 3.39 11.79
N LEU A 25 -50.59 4.07 10.64
CA LEU A 25 -49.48 3.81 9.74
C LEU A 25 -48.23 4.12 10.53
N SER A 26 -47.59 3.08 11.11
CA SER A 26 -46.22 3.15 11.58
C SER A 26 -45.37 3.37 10.34
N ASP A 27 -45.11 4.63 10.02
CA ASP A 27 -43.99 4.98 9.16
C ASP A 27 -42.74 4.41 9.85
N THR A 28 -42.35 3.21 9.48
CA THR A 28 -41.01 2.73 9.69
C THR A 28 -40.09 3.57 8.79
N THR A 29 -39.79 4.78 9.24
CA THR A 29 -38.61 5.48 8.75
C THR A 29 -37.46 4.56 9.05
N HIS A 30 -36.98 3.84 8.04
CA HIS A 30 -35.64 3.26 8.07
C HIS A 30 -34.70 4.46 8.31
N ALA A 31 -34.26 4.60 9.56
CA ALA A 31 -33.11 5.43 9.83
C ALA A 31 -32.00 4.86 8.94
N ALA A 32 -31.58 5.63 7.94
CA ALA A 32 -30.46 5.23 7.11
C ALA A 32 -29.31 4.88 8.06
N ASP A 33 -28.86 3.62 8.03
CA ASP A 33 -27.79 3.16 8.91
C ASP A 33 -26.62 4.13 8.77
N LYS A 34 -26.21 4.72 9.90
CA LYS A 34 -25.13 5.71 9.90
C LYS A 34 -23.86 5.03 9.41
N LYS A 35 -23.26 5.56 8.34
CA LYS A 35 -22.03 5.04 7.79
C LYS A 35 -20.95 4.90 8.86
N LEU A 36 -20.16 3.84 8.76
CA LEU A 36 -19.00 3.60 9.61
C LEU A 36 -17.95 4.66 9.35
N LYS A 37 -17.61 5.43 10.37
CA LYS A 37 -16.57 6.45 10.29
C LYS A 37 -15.19 5.80 10.41
N ILE A 38 -14.51 5.69 9.29
CA ILE A 38 -13.21 5.03 9.18
C ILE A 38 -12.17 6.07 8.73
N PHE A 39 -11.02 6.05 9.38
CA PHE A 39 -9.89 6.91 8.99
C PHE A 39 -8.78 6.08 8.35
N LEU A 40 -8.15 6.65 7.33
CA LEU A 40 -6.85 6.21 6.83
C LEU A 40 -5.78 7.15 7.40
N SER A 41 -4.92 6.62 8.26
CA SER A 41 -3.78 7.32 8.85
C SER A 41 -2.50 6.91 8.13
N MET A 42 -1.87 7.85 7.43
CA MET A 42 -0.64 7.60 6.69
C MET A 42 0.53 8.37 7.32
N SER A 43 1.61 7.65 7.62
CA SER A 43 2.85 8.25 8.13
C SER A 43 3.66 8.96 7.05
N TYR A 44 3.54 8.53 5.79
CA TYR A 44 4.33 9.04 4.68
C TYR A 44 3.59 8.85 3.36
N ILE A 45 3.72 9.77 2.45
CA ILE A 45 3.15 9.73 1.10
C ILE A 45 4.14 10.35 0.10
N GLY A 46 5.38 9.88 0.11
CA GLY A 46 6.46 10.43 -0.69
C GLY A 46 6.97 9.53 -1.79
N ASN A 47 6.30 8.40 -2.04
CA ASN A 47 6.66 7.45 -3.08
C ASN A 47 5.42 6.87 -3.77
N ASP A 48 5.64 6.20 -4.90
CA ASP A 48 4.60 5.63 -5.75
C ASP A 48 3.78 4.56 -5.00
N TRP A 49 4.42 3.66 -4.26
CA TRP A 49 3.75 2.59 -3.52
C TRP A 49 2.72 3.14 -2.50
N GLN A 50 3.07 4.22 -1.79
CA GLN A 50 2.17 4.84 -0.81
C GLN A 50 0.95 5.48 -1.51
N ALA A 51 1.16 6.06 -2.69
CA ALA A 51 0.08 6.61 -3.50
C ALA A 51 -0.88 5.50 -3.96
N GLU A 52 -0.36 4.38 -4.46
CA GLU A 52 -1.15 3.22 -4.84
C GLU A 52 -1.93 2.65 -3.65
N ALA A 53 -1.26 2.40 -2.53
CA ALA A 53 -1.92 1.85 -1.35
C ALA A 53 -3.06 2.76 -0.85
N ALA A 54 -2.86 4.08 -0.82
CA ALA A 54 -3.91 5.03 -0.48
C ALA A 54 -5.05 5.03 -1.50
N ASN A 55 -4.75 4.93 -2.78
CA ASN A 55 -5.74 4.82 -3.84
C ASN A 55 -6.58 3.54 -3.69
N MET A 56 -5.95 2.42 -3.39
CA MET A 56 -6.65 1.16 -3.17
C MET A 56 -7.58 1.19 -1.95
N VAL A 57 -7.20 1.89 -0.86
CA VAL A 57 -8.11 2.12 0.29
C VAL A 57 -9.32 2.96 -0.13
N LYS A 58 -9.10 4.03 -0.90
CA LYS A 58 -10.19 4.90 -1.40
C LYS A 58 -11.13 4.13 -2.35
N ALA A 59 -10.55 3.36 -3.27
CA ALA A 59 -11.32 2.54 -4.20
C ALA A 59 -12.17 1.51 -3.47
N MET A 60 -11.59 0.81 -2.49
CA MET A 60 -12.34 -0.14 -1.66
C MET A 60 -13.50 0.55 -0.94
N ALA A 61 -13.28 1.73 -0.33
CA ALA A 61 -14.33 2.48 0.36
C ALA A 61 -15.45 2.95 -0.58
N SER A 62 -15.13 3.22 -1.85
CA SER A 62 -16.10 3.70 -2.85
C SER A 62 -16.72 2.58 -3.70
N HIS A 63 -16.28 1.34 -3.54
CA HIS A 63 -16.88 0.19 -4.21
C HIS A 63 -18.34 0.01 -3.74
N LYS A 64 -19.23 -0.43 -4.64
CA LYS A 64 -20.69 -0.58 -4.39
C LYS A 64 -21.04 -1.35 -3.11
N ASP A 65 -20.21 -2.30 -2.69
CA ASP A 65 -20.44 -3.09 -1.49
C ASP A 65 -20.12 -2.33 -0.18
N PHE A 66 -19.38 -1.21 -0.27
CA PHE A 66 -18.90 -0.41 0.86
C PHE A 66 -19.34 1.05 0.83
N ALA A 67 -19.66 1.61 -0.33
CA ALA A 67 -19.95 3.03 -0.52
C ALA A 67 -21.08 3.57 0.38
N ASP A 68 -22.10 2.76 0.61
CA ASP A 68 -23.22 3.12 1.50
C ASP A 68 -22.93 2.84 2.98
N LYS A 69 -21.84 2.12 3.29
CA LYS A 69 -21.48 1.68 4.64
C LYS A 69 -20.33 2.47 5.25
N VAL A 70 -19.46 3.10 4.44
CA VAL A 70 -18.20 3.70 4.86
C VAL A 70 -18.22 5.21 4.60
N ASP A 71 -17.82 5.96 5.64
CA ASP A 71 -17.37 7.37 5.56
C ASP A 71 -15.85 7.38 5.79
N LEU A 72 -15.08 7.39 4.70
CA LEU A 72 -13.62 7.36 4.76
C LEU A 72 -13.04 8.78 4.81
N GLN A 73 -12.18 9.03 5.80
CA GLN A 73 -11.39 10.24 5.92
C GLN A 73 -9.90 9.91 5.90
N VAL A 74 -9.08 10.74 5.23
CA VAL A 74 -7.65 10.49 5.07
C VAL A 74 -6.85 11.58 5.77
N GLN A 75 -5.86 11.16 6.58
CA GLN A 75 -4.91 12.07 7.21
C GLN A 75 -3.48 11.59 6.98
N VAL A 76 -2.59 12.52 6.68
CA VAL A 76 -1.16 12.27 6.43
C VAL A 76 -0.32 13.00 7.46
N ALA A 77 0.44 12.24 8.24
CA ALA A 77 1.31 12.80 9.30
C ALA A 77 2.66 13.28 8.75
N GLY A 78 3.11 12.73 7.64
CA GLY A 78 4.51 12.80 7.24
C GLY A 78 5.39 11.86 8.08
N PRO A 79 6.72 11.83 7.87
CA PRO A 79 7.63 10.96 8.61
C PRO A 79 7.89 11.46 10.04
N ASN A 80 6.80 11.67 10.80
CA ASN A 80 6.83 12.25 12.14
C ASN A 80 5.87 11.50 13.07
N ALA A 81 6.44 10.72 14.00
CA ALA A 81 5.67 9.91 14.94
C ALA A 81 4.78 10.75 15.87
N GLN A 82 5.26 11.90 16.35
CA GLN A 82 4.47 12.75 17.25
C GLN A 82 3.23 13.30 16.56
N ARG A 83 3.37 13.70 15.28
CA ARG A 83 2.23 14.16 14.48
C ARG A 83 1.24 13.02 14.23
N GLN A 84 1.71 11.81 13.95
CA GLN A 84 0.82 10.66 13.77
C GLN A 84 0.08 10.30 15.07
N ILE A 85 0.75 10.36 16.23
CA ILE A 85 0.13 10.21 17.56
C ILE A 85 -0.98 11.24 17.77
N GLN A 86 -0.71 12.52 17.50
CA GLN A 86 -1.70 13.59 17.62
C GLN A 86 -2.92 13.33 16.73
N GLN A 87 -2.69 12.99 15.46
CA GLN A 87 -3.76 12.69 14.51
C GLN A 87 -4.59 11.46 14.94
N ILE A 88 -3.97 10.38 15.44
CA ILE A 88 -4.72 9.22 15.98
C ILE A 88 -5.65 9.66 17.12
N ASN A 89 -5.16 10.47 18.06
CA ASN A 89 -5.98 10.98 19.14
C ASN A 89 -7.14 11.89 18.64
N GLU A 90 -6.89 12.71 17.64
CA GLU A 90 -7.91 13.56 17.00
C GLU A 90 -8.97 12.70 16.27
N MET A 91 -8.57 11.67 15.55
CA MET A 91 -9.50 10.72 14.89
C MET A 91 -10.43 10.05 15.91
N VAL A 92 -9.88 9.64 17.06
CA VAL A 92 -10.67 9.08 18.17
C VAL A 92 -11.67 10.10 18.71
N GLN A 93 -11.27 11.35 18.92
CA GLN A 93 -12.16 12.43 19.37
C GLN A 93 -13.25 12.74 18.35
N GLN A 94 -12.95 12.61 17.05
CA GLN A 94 -13.90 12.78 15.95
C GLN A 94 -14.88 11.60 15.80
N GLY A 95 -14.76 10.57 16.63
CA GLY A 95 -15.66 9.42 16.65
C GLY A 95 -15.31 8.36 15.62
N ALA A 96 -14.02 8.15 15.36
CA ALA A 96 -13.57 7.02 14.56
C ALA A 96 -14.10 5.70 15.14
N GLN A 97 -14.60 4.81 14.28
CA GLN A 97 -14.94 3.44 14.64
C GLN A 97 -13.79 2.48 14.28
N ALA A 98 -13.05 2.81 13.22
CA ALA A 98 -11.78 2.16 12.90
C ALA A 98 -10.76 3.16 12.34
N ILE A 99 -9.48 2.83 12.50
CA ILE A 99 -8.35 3.51 11.87
C ILE A 99 -7.53 2.46 11.13
N VAL A 100 -7.51 2.56 9.82
CA VAL A 100 -6.56 1.86 8.94
C VAL A 100 -5.29 2.67 8.96
N VAL A 101 -4.17 2.08 9.36
CA VAL A 101 -2.95 2.85 9.62
C VAL A 101 -1.73 2.27 8.92
N TYR A 102 -0.96 3.14 8.25
CA TYR A 102 0.43 2.88 7.88
C TYR A 102 1.34 3.56 8.91
N PRO A 103 1.89 2.81 9.88
CA PRO A 103 2.60 3.40 11.00
C PRO A 103 4.04 3.77 10.65
N ILE A 104 4.51 4.91 11.15
CA ILE A 104 5.92 5.32 11.01
C ILE A 104 6.85 4.52 11.91
N SER A 105 6.35 3.94 12.98
CA SER A 105 7.12 3.17 13.95
C SER A 105 6.27 2.05 14.55
N PRO A 106 6.82 0.88 14.75
CA PRO A 106 6.09 -0.24 15.35
C PRO A 106 5.75 -0.03 16.83
N THR A 107 6.46 0.84 17.54
CA THR A 107 6.35 1.01 18.99
C THR A 107 5.98 2.42 19.42
N ALA A 108 6.42 3.46 18.71
CA ALA A 108 6.20 4.85 19.12
C ALA A 108 4.70 5.22 19.22
N LEU A 109 3.84 4.53 18.46
CA LEU A 109 2.40 4.78 18.45
C LEU A 109 1.63 4.01 19.53
N ASN A 110 2.26 3.07 20.25
CA ASN A 110 1.57 2.11 21.13
C ASN A 110 0.64 2.77 22.15
N ALA A 111 1.06 3.84 22.81
CA ALA A 111 0.23 4.52 23.79
C ALA A 111 -1.04 5.14 23.18
N ALA A 112 -0.92 5.75 21.99
CA ALA A 112 -2.08 6.31 21.28
C ALA A 112 -3.00 5.20 20.73
N VAL A 113 -2.43 4.12 20.23
CA VAL A 113 -3.16 2.93 19.76
C VAL A 113 -3.91 2.28 20.92
N LYS A 114 -3.25 2.06 22.06
CA LYS A 114 -3.91 1.52 23.25
C LYS A 114 -5.08 2.41 23.70
N ASN A 115 -4.88 3.72 23.77
CA ASN A 115 -5.95 4.67 24.11
C ASN A 115 -7.13 4.60 23.12
N ALA A 116 -6.86 4.43 21.83
CA ALA A 116 -7.90 4.25 20.82
C ALA A 116 -8.69 2.94 21.04
N CYS A 117 -7.97 1.84 21.27
CA CYS A 117 -8.57 0.54 21.55
C CYS A 117 -9.42 0.56 22.83
N ASP A 118 -8.92 1.18 23.91
CA ASP A 118 -9.64 1.29 25.20
C ASP A 118 -10.97 2.08 25.04
N LYS A 119 -11.08 2.91 23.99
CA LYS A 119 -12.30 3.63 23.62
C LYS A 119 -13.15 2.90 22.56
N GLY A 120 -12.81 1.65 22.25
CA GLY A 120 -13.55 0.82 21.31
C GLY A 120 -13.25 1.10 19.84
N VAL A 121 -12.22 1.89 19.52
CA VAL A 121 -11.79 2.14 18.13
C VAL A 121 -10.92 0.98 17.67
N MET A 122 -11.30 0.36 16.55
CA MET A 122 -10.50 -0.69 15.94
C MET A 122 -9.27 -0.09 15.25
N ILE A 123 -8.09 -0.64 15.53
CA ILE A 123 -6.85 -0.28 14.85
C ILE A 123 -6.39 -1.46 13.99
N ILE A 124 -6.17 -1.21 12.70
CA ILE A 124 -5.64 -2.18 11.76
C ILE A 124 -4.49 -1.57 10.96
N ALA A 125 -3.30 -2.07 11.18
CA ALA A 125 -2.10 -1.67 10.45
C ALA A 125 -1.95 -2.48 9.16
N TYR A 126 -1.42 -1.86 8.13
CA TYR A 126 -1.09 -2.54 6.88
C TYR A 126 0.37 -2.28 6.48
N ASP A 127 1.00 -3.28 5.87
CA ASP A 127 2.39 -3.35 5.42
C ASP A 127 3.42 -3.20 6.55
N ALA A 128 3.39 -2.09 7.28
CA ALA A 128 4.18 -1.87 8.49
C ALA A 128 3.39 -2.28 9.74
N ASP A 129 4.07 -2.89 10.71
CA ASP A 129 3.44 -3.45 11.91
C ASP A 129 3.35 -2.44 13.08
N ILE A 130 2.32 -2.62 13.90
CA ILE A 130 2.19 -2.05 15.23
C ILE A 130 2.34 -3.16 16.28
N SER A 131 3.16 -2.96 17.30
CA SER A 131 3.43 -3.95 18.34
C SER A 131 2.42 -3.93 19.49
N GLU A 132 1.50 -2.94 19.58
CA GLU A 132 0.45 -2.91 20.56
C GLU A 132 -0.52 -4.09 20.34
N PRO A 133 -0.73 -4.98 21.35
CA PRO A 133 -1.50 -6.21 21.17
C PRO A 133 -2.96 -6.03 20.75
N CYS A 134 -3.55 -4.87 20.99
CA CYS A 134 -4.92 -4.60 20.59
C CYS A 134 -5.05 -4.37 19.07
N ALA A 135 -3.97 -3.95 18.38
CA ALA A 135 -3.98 -3.71 16.95
C ALA A 135 -4.03 -5.01 16.15
N TYR A 136 -4.59 -4.92 14.95
CA TYR A 136 -4.51 -5.94 13.90
C TYR A 136 -3.39 -5.55 12.93
N ASN A 137 -2.74 -6.54 12.32
CA ASN A 137 -1.65 -6.31 11.36
C ASN A 137 -1.86 -7.13 10.09
N VAL A 138 -1.75 -6.49 8.92
CA VAL A 138 -1.86 -7.09 7.58
C VAL A 138 -0.59 -6.77 6.81
N SER A 139 0.33 -7.71 6.72
CA SER A 139 1.65 -7.50 6.10
C SER A 139 2.20 -8.78 5.49
N ILE A 140 3.18 -8.65 4.60
CA ILE A 140 4.02 -9.79 4.21
C ILE A 140 5.01 -10.13 5.35
N ASP A 141 5.71 -11.25 5.21
CA ASP A 141 6.90 -11.50 6.03
C ASP A 141 8.06 -10.62 5.52
N GLN A 142 8.35 -9.55 6.27
CA GLN A 142 9.38 -8.58 5.89
C GLN A 142 10.80 -9.12 6.07
N GLU A 143 11.03 -10.02 7.04
CA GLU A 143 12.34 -10.69 7.21
C GLU A 143 12.59 -11.65 6.04
N GLU A 144 11.56 -12.40 5.63
CA GLU A 144 11.63 -13.28 4.45
C GLU A 144 11.97 -12.49 3.18
N ALA A 145 11.34 -11.31 2.98
CA ALA A 145 11.62 -10.47 1.82
C ALA A 145 13.10 -10.01 1.78
N GLY A 146 13.65 -9.61 2.92
CA GLY A 146 15.07 -9.27 3.05
C GLY A 146 15.98 -10.46 2.80
N ARG A 147 15.64 -11.61 3.39
CA ARG A 147 16.43 -12.84 3.31
C ARG A 147 16.51 -13.37 1.88
N VAL A 148 15.38 -13.60 1.21
CA VAL A 148 15.36 -14.22 -0.12
C VAL A 148 16.05 -13.36 -1.18
N THR A 149 15.94 -12.04 -1.07
CA THR A 149 16.61 -11.12 -2.01
C THR A 149 18.12 -11.12 -1.80
N ALA A 150 18.58 -11.16 -0.56
CA ALA A 150 20.01 -11.25 -0.26
C ALA A 150 20.60 -12.61 -0.66
N GLU A 151 19.92 -13.71 -0.38
CA GLU A 151 20.33 -15.07 -0.80
C GLU A 151 20.44 -15.19 -2.32
N TRP A 152 19.47 -14.62 -3.05
CA TRP A 152 19.52 -14.59 -4.52
C TRP A 152 20.76 -13.84 -5.01
N LEU A 153 21.05 -12.66 -4.44
CA LEU A 153 22.19 -11.84 -4.84
C LEU A 153 23.50 -12.57 -4.55
N VAL A 154 23.65 -13.17 -3.36
CA VAL A 154 24.81 -13.98 -3.00
C VAL A 154 25.01 -15.13 -3.98
N LYS A 155 23.96 -15.86 -4.31
CA LYS A 155 24.00 -16.96 -5.30
C LYS A 155 24.41 -16.45 -6.67
N HIS A 156 23.83 -15.34 -7.13
CA HIS A 156 24.11 -14.77 -8.44
C HIS A 156 25.56 -14.26 -8.57
N LEU A 157 26.14 -13.78 -7.47
CA LEU A 157 27.54 -13.37 -7.39
C LEU A 157 28.51 -14.53 -7.04
N ASN A 158 28.05 -15.77 -6.98
CA ASN A 158 28.86 -16.92 -6.56
C ASN A 158 29.56 -16.72 -5.20
N GLY A 159 28.89 -16.04 -4.27
CA GLY A 159 29.34 -15.83 -2.89
C GLY A 159 30.41 -14.77 -2.68
N LYS A 160 30.79 -13.99 -3.68
CA LYS A 160 31.83 -12.95 -3.58
C LYS A 160 31.53 -11.73 -4.44
N GLY A 161 31.95 -10.57 -3.99
CA GLY A 161 31.85 -9.30 -4.75
C GLY A 161 31.54 -8.11 -3.88
N ASN A 162 31.67 -6.95 -4.48
CA ASN A 162 31.37 -5.66 -3.86
C ASN A 162 29.93 -5.28 -4.18
N ILE A 163 29.13 -5.05 -3.16
CA ILE A 163 27.73 -4.66 -3.34
C ILE A 163 27.44 -3.28 -2.75
N VAL A 164 26.48 -2.61 -3.34
CA VAL A 164 25.88 -1.39 -2.77
C VAL A 164 24.53 -1.76 -2.15
N ALA A 165 24.27 -1.27 -0.94
CA ALA A 165 23.00 -1.44 -0.25
C ALA A 165 22.23 -0.11 -0.20
N ILE A 166 20.92 -0.13 -0.59
CA ILE A 166 20.03 1.02 -0.48
C ILE A 166 18.81 0.62 0.34
N THR A 167 18.71 1.20 1.53
CA THR A 167 17.67 0.89 2.52
C THR A 167 16.42 1.74 2.32
N GLY A 168 15.39 1.51 3.14
CA GLY A 168 14.09 2.19 3.07
C GLY A 168 13.98 3.43 3.97
N VAL A 169 12.81 3.58 4.61
CA VAL A 169 12.54 4.65 5.59
C VAL A 169 12.93 4.17 6.98
N PRO A 170 13.98 4.75 7.58
CA PRO A 170 14.48 4.31 8.87
C PRO A 170 13.44 4.40 9.99
N GLY A 171 13.46 3.42 10.89
CA GLY A 171 12.59 3.36 12.07
C GLY A 171 11.25 2.66 11.83
N THR A 172 10.87 2.39 10.58
CA THR A 172 9.73 1.53 10.26
C THR A 172 10.06 0.06 10.50
N SER A 173 9.07 -0.77 10.81
CA SER A 173 9.26 -2.23 10.89
C SER A 173 9.70 -2.81 9.55
N VAL A 174 9.16 -2.31 8.45
CA VAL A 174 9.47 -2.73 7.08
C VAL A 174 10.95 -2.60 6.77
N ASP A 175 11.52 -1.40 6.94
CA ASP A 175 12.94 -1.16 6.67
C ASP A 175 13.85 -1.97 7.62
N THR A 176 13.52 -1.96 8.91
CA THR A 176 14.34 -2.60 9.95
C THR A 176 14.43 -4.12 9.74
N LEU A 177 13.30 -4.79 9.50
CA LEU A 177 13.25 -6.24 9.34
C LEU A 177 13.93 -6.70 8.04
N ARG A 178 13.65 -6.03 6.92
CA ARG A 178 14.29 -6.33 5.63
C ARG A 178 15.80 -6.16 5.69
N THR A 179 16.26 -5.01 6.19
CA THR A 179 17.70 -4.69 6.29
C THR A 179 18.42 -5.64 7.22
N LYS A 180 17.83 -5.95 8.40
CA LYS A 180 18.39 -6.93 9.34
C LYS A 180 18.59 -8.29 8.69
N ALA A 181 17.54 -8.84 8.11
CA ALA A 181 17.57 -10.17 7.48
C ALA A 181 18.56 -10.26 6.32
N ALA A 182 18.62 -9.23 5.48
CA ALA A 182 19.59 -9.17 4.39
C ALA A 182 21.04 -9.12 4.91
N LYS A 183 21.32 -8.29 5.92
CA LYS A 183 22.66 -8.19 6.54
C LYS A 183 23.08 -9.49 7.22
N GLU A 184 22.14 -10.23 7.83
CA GLU A 184 22.40 -11.57 8.40
C GLU A 184 22.79 -12.60 7.33
N VAL A 185 22.22 -12.50 6.13
CA VAL A 185 22.64 -13.33 4.99
C VAL A 185 24.05 -12.94 4.55
N PHE A 186 24.32 -11.66 4.29
CA PHE A 186 25.64 -11.20 3.83
C PHE A 186 26.74 -11.50 4.84
N ALA A 187 26.46 -11.43 6.15
CA ALA A 187 27.41 -11.77 7.20
C ALA A 187 27.89 -13.23 7.16
N LYS A 188 27.11 -14.14 6.60
CA LYS A 188 27.49 -15.57 6.39
C LYS A 188 28.38 -15.77 5.18
N HIS A 189 28.58 -14.74 4.34
CA HIS A 189 29.37 -14.75 3.11
C HIS A 189 30.43 -13.65 3.17
N PRO A 190 31.55 -13.88 3.86
CA PRO A 190 32.53 -12.85 4.17
C PRO A 190 33.23 -12.26 2.93
N ASP A 191 33.14 -12.90 1.77
CA ASP A 191 33.65 -12.39 0.49
C ASP A 191 32.64 -11.48 -0.23
N ILE A 192 31.40 -11.35 0.26
CA ILE A 192 30.48 -10.29 -0.13
C ILE A 192 30.77 -9.06 0.73
N LYS A 193 31.14 -7.95 0.10
CA LYS A 193 31.47 -6.69 0.78
C LYS A 193 30.43 -5.63 0.49
N ILE A 194 29.74 -5.12 1.51
CA ILE A 194 28.92 -3.91 1.36
C ILE A 194 29.91 -2.72 1.34
N VAL A 195 30.23 -2.23 0.15
CA VAL A 195 31.23 -1.15 -0.03
C VAL A 195 30.62 0.24 0.16
N ALA A 196 29.30 0.36 0.00
CA ALA A 196 28.55 1.57 0.33
C ALA A 196 27.13 1.22 0.74
N GLU A 197 26.61 2.00 1.69
CA GLU A 197 25.21 1.92 2.14
C GLU A 197 24.60 3.32 2.16
N ALA A 198 23.34 3.44 1.70
CA ALA A 198 22.61 4.69 1.70
C ALA A 198 21.13 4.48 1.99
N VAL A 199 20.46 5.53 2.48
CA VAL A 199 19.03 5.56 2.75
C VAL A 199 18.29 6.06 1.52
N GLY A 200 17.54 5.18 0.85
CA GLY A 200 16.81 5.48 -0.39
C GLY A 200 15.37 5.95 -0.17
N MET A 201 14.83 5.92 1.06
CA MET A 201 13.48 6.38 1.43
C MET A 201 12.36 5.73 0.59
N TRP A 202 12.60 4.53 0.02
CA TRP A 202 11.74 3.86 -0.97
C TRP A 202 11.37 4.75 -2.16
N SER A 203 12.23 5.68 -2.54
CA SER A 203 12.02 6.63 -3.62
C SER A 203 13.05 6.45 -4.73
N GLN A 204 12.59 6.29 -5.98
CA GLN A 204 13.49 6.22 -7.14
C GLN A 204 14.36 7.47 -7.27
N ALA A 205 13.80 8.65 -6.98
CA ALA A 205 14.53 9.91 -7.05
C ALA A 205 15.60 10.02 -5.96
N VAL A 206 15.29 9.61 -4.72
CA VAL A 206 16.28 9.61 -3.63
C VAL A 206 17.35 8.55 -3.90
N ALA A 207 16.97 7.34 -4.35
CA ALA A 207 17.91 6.30 -4.74
C ALA A 207 18.89 6.80 -5.83
N ARG A 208 18.41 7.55 -6.83
CA ARG A 208 19.26 8.18 -7.85
C ARG A 208 20.27 9.16 -7.25
N THR A 209 19.80 10.01 -6.35
CA THR A 209 20.66 10.98 -5.66
C THR A 209 21.75 10.29 -4.85
N GLU A 210 21.39 9.27 -4.08
CA GLU A 210 22.33 8.53 -3.25
C GLU A 210 23.31 7.70 -4.09
N LEU A 211 22.83 7.04 -5.14
CA LEU A 211 23.71 6.35 -6.09
C LEU A 211 24.69 7.30 -6.77
N SER A 212 24.27 8.52 -7.14
CA SER A 212 25.18 9.52 -7.73
C SER A 212 26.29 9.91 -6.76
N LYS A 213 26.02 10.02 -5.45
CA LYS A 213 27.03 10.26 -4.43
C LYS A 213 27.99 9.09 -4.29
N ILE A 214 27.49 7.87 -4.29
CA ILE A 214 28.30 6.64 -4.23
C ILE A 214 29.20 6.55 -5.46
N LEU A 215 28.69 6.84 -6.65
CA LEU A 215 29.43 6.80 -7.91
C LEU A 215 30.49 7.90 -8.04
N ALA A 216 30.47 8.91 -7.18
CA ALA A 216 31.58 9.88 -7.08
C ALA A 216 32.89 9.27 -6.48
N THR A 217 32.76 8.15 -5.75
CA THR A 217 33.86 7.46 -5.11
C THR A 217 34.06 6.01 -5.56
N HIS A 218 33.04 5.43 -6.20
CA HIS A 218 33.04 4.06 -6.71
C HIS A 218 32.55 4.06 -8.15
N THR A 219 33.28 3.44 -9.06
CA THR A 219 32.79 3.25 -10.44
C THR A 219 31.88 2.01 -10.55
N TRP A 220 31.08 1.94 -11.62
CA TRP A 220 30.27 0.74 -11.90
C TRP A 220 31.12 -0.53 -12.05
N ASP A 221 32.40 -0.41 -12.44
CA ASP A 221 33.31 -1.56 -12.58
C ASP A 221 33.83 -2.07 -11.23
N GLN A 222 33.70 -1.28 -10.17
CA GLN A 222 34.05 -1.65 -8.79
C GLN A 222 32.86 -2.20 -8.01
N ILE A 223 31.65 -2.15 -8.59
CA ILE A 223 30.41 -2.65 -8.01
C ILE A 223 30.00 -3.91 -8.76
N ASP A 224 29.81 -5.02 -8.05
CA ASP A 224 29.41 -6.30 -8.62
C ASP A 224 27.92 -6.54 -8.56
N GLY A 225 27.19 -5.91 -7.63
CA GLY A 225 25.76 -6.05 -7.49
C GLY A 225 25.14 -5.00 -6.57
N LEU A 226 23.81 -4.95 -6.56
CA LEU A 226 23.04 -4.05 -5.70
C LEU A 226 21.98 -4.82 -4.93
N TRP A 227 21.87 -4.53 -3.64
CA TRP A 227 20.71 -4.89 -2.84
C TRP A 227 19.97 -3.61 -2.48
N THR A 228 18.71 -3.49 -2.91
CA THR A 228 17.93 -2.26 -2.68
C THR A 228 16.53 -2.61 -2.21
N GLN A 229 15.98 -1.84 -1.29
CA GLN A 229 14.55 -1.96 -1.00
C GLN A 229 13.71 -1.33 -2.12
N VAL A 230 14.14 -0.17 -2.66
CA VAL A 230 13.66 0.42 -3.92
C VAL A 230 14.85 1.10 -4.60
N GLY A 231 15.04 0.88 -5.90
CA GLY A 231 16.13 1.53 -6.63
C GLY A 231 16.71 0.75 -7.81
N CYS A 232 16.31 -0.51 -8.01
CA CYS A 232 16.87 -1.31 -9.11
C CYS A 232 16.55 -0.71 -10.50
N TYR A 233 15.33 -0.19 -10.71
CA TYR A 233 15.00 0.51 -11.95
C TYR A 233 15.95 1.68 -12.20
N THR A 234 16.13 2.50 -11.17
CA THR A 234 17.05 3.66 -11.22
C THR A 234 18.49 3.24 -11.45
N ALA A 235 18.97 2.20 -10.75
CA ALA A 235 20.34 1.72 -10.92
C ALA A 235 20.62 1.24 -12.35
N ASN A 236 19.72 0.47 -12.95
CA ASN A 236 19.83 0.04 -14.33
C ASN A 236 19.81 1.25 -15.29
N THR A 237 18.89 2.19 -15.08
CA THR A 237 18.82 3.43 -15.87
C THR A 237 20.16 4.18 -15.85
N MET A 238 20.74 4.37 -14.66
CA MET A 238 22.03 5.06 -14.50
C MET A 238 23.20 4.30 -15.13
N GLN A 239 23.17 2.96 -15.16
CA GLN A 239 24.17 2.16 -15.85
C GLN A 239 24.07 2.36 -17.39
N ILE A 240 22.87 2.35 -17.95
CA ILE A 240 22.66 2.63 -19.41
C ILE A 240 23.09 4.06 -19.75
N GLU A 241 22.74 5.04 -18.94
CA GLU A 241 23.19 6.44 -19.11
C GLU A 241 24.71 6.59 -19.03
N ALA A 242 25.39 5.74 -18.25
CA ALA A 242 26.84 5.66 -18.19
C ALA A 242 27.49 4.87 -19.35
N GLY A 243 26.68 4.45 -20.36
CA GLY A 243 27.15 3.76 -21.54
C GLY A 243 27.30 2.24 -21.39
N LYS A 244 26.83 1.64 -20.29
CA LYS A 244 26.77 0.19 -20.17
C LYS A 244 25.73 -0.39 -21.12
N LYS A 245 26.02 -1.54 -21.71
CA LYS A 245 25.05 -2.29 -22.53
C LYS A 245 24.17 -3.18 -21.63
N PRO A 246 23.01 -3.65 -22.12
CA PRO A 246 22.13 -4.55 -21.38
C PRO A 246 22.82 -5.78 -20.78
N ASP A 247 23.74 -6.40 -21.52
CA ASP A 247 24.52 -7.57 -21.10
C ASP A 247 25.62 -7.25 -20.04
N GLN A 248 25.82 -5.98 -19.73
CA GLN A 248 26.78 -5.48 -18.74
C GLN A 248 26.11 -4.99 -17.46
N LEU A 249 24.79 -5.04 -17.39
CA LEU A 249 24.04 -4.60 -16.21
C LEU A 249 24.37 -5.46 -14.99
N LYS A 250 24.60 -4.79 -13.87
CA LYS A 250 24.88 -5.47 -12.60
C LYS A 250 23.60 -6.08 -12.03
N PRO A 251 23.69 -7.27 -11.41
CA PRO A 251 22.55 -7.89 -10.75
C PRO A 251 22.01 -6.99 -9.65
N CYS A 252 20.67 -6.89 -9.59
CA CYS A 252 20.01 -6.08 -8.60
C CYS A 252 18.88 -6.86 -7.92
N ALA A 253 18.95 -6.93 -6.60
CA ALA A 253 17.89 -7.51 -5.77
C ALA A 253 17.06 -6.39 -5.13
N GLY A 254 15.73 -6.38 -5.37
CA GLY A 254 14.91 -5.28 -4.86
C GLY A 254 13.43 -5.44 -5.09
N GLU A 255 12.67 -4.42 -4.69
CA GLU A 255 11.22 -4.41 -4.69
C GLU A 255 10.61 -4.25 -6.10
N GLY A 256 9.34 -4.61 -6.25
CA GLY A 256 8.66 -4.88 -7.50
C GLY A 256 8.03 -3.70 -8.23
N ALA A 257 8.76 -2.57 -8.40
CA ALA A 257 8.31 -1.52 -9.30
C ALA A 257 8.24 -2.01 -10.75
N ASN A 258 7.19 -1.62 -11.48
CA ASN A 258 6.90 -2.09 -12.83
C ASN A 258 8.03 -1.78 -13.82
N GLY A 259 8.64 -0.59 -13.72
CA GLY A 259 9.78 -0.22 -14.55
C GLY A 259 10.93 -1.20 -14.46
N GLY A 260 11.26 -1.61 -13.25
CA GLY A 260 12.28 -2.63 -13.04
C GLY A 260 11.87 -4.01 -13.57
N ARG A 261 10.60 -4.37 -13.52
CA ARG A 261 10.09 -5.63 -14.10
C ARG A 261 10.11 -5.61 -15.62
N ILE A 262 9.74 -4.48 -16.25
CA ILE A 262 9.89 -4.33 -17.71
C ILE A 262 11.36 -4.47 -18.13
N GLN A 263 12.30 -3.91 -17.37
CA GLN A 263 13.73 -4.07 -17.64
C GLN A 263 14.23 -5.53 -17.54
N MET A 264 13.53 -6.41 -16.81
CA MET A 264 13.86 -7.84 -16.74
C MET A 264 13.49 -8.61 -18.01
N LEU A 265 12.53 -8.13 -18.79
CA LEU A 265 12.11 -8.79 -20.03
C LEU A 265 13.30 -8.91 -20.99
N PRO A 266 13.35 -9.96 -21.83
CA PRO A 266 14.42 -10.17 -22.80
C PRO A 266 14.62 -8.97 -23.72
N VAL A 267 15.87 -8.68 -24.07
CA VAL A 267 16.20 -7.66 -25.07
C VAL A 267 15.44 -7.94 -26.36
N GLY A 268 14.78 -6.92 -26.90
CA GLY A 268 13.98 -7.03 -28.14
C GLY A 268 12.57 -7.56 -27.94
N ALA A 269 12.13 -7.84 -26.71
CA ALA A 269 10.73 -8.13 -26.44
C ALA A 269 9.86 -6.90 -26.83
N GLU A 270 8.76 -7.15 -27.52
CA GLU A 270 7.80 -6.10 -27.84
C GLU A 270 6.95 -5.76 -26.63
N VAL A 271 6.97 -4.49 -26.21
CA VAL A 271 6.28 -3.97 -25.05
C VAL A 271 5.59 -2.66 -25.42
N GLU A 272 4.28 -2.62 -25.28
CA GLU A 272 3.47 -1.46 -25.65
C GLU A 272 3.78 -0.25 -24.73
N GLY A 273 4.07 0.89 -25.35
CA GLY A 273 4.41 2.14 -24.66
C GLY A 273 5.84 2.18 -24.11
N ALA A 274 6.68 1.17 -24.39
CA ALA A 274 8.08 1.19 -23.97
C ALA A 274 8.81 2.40 -24.56
N ASN A 275 9.57 3.10 -23.71
CA ASN A 275 10.35 4.27 -24.12
C ASN A 275 11.59 4.44 -23.24
N GLY A 276 12.64 5.05 -23.79
CA GLY A 276 13.88 5.35 -23.06
C GLY A 276 14.42 4.15 -22.31
N THR A 277 14.58 4.28 -20.98
CA THR A 277 15.03 3.20 -20.09
C THR A 277 13.87 2.38 -19.50
N TYR A 278 12.62 2.75 -19.77
CA TYR A 278 11.44 1.95 -19.44
C TYR A 278 11.16 0.95 -20.57
N THR A 279 12.12 0.07 -20.81
CA THR A 279 12.14 -0.87 -21.95
C THR A 279 12.80 -2.19 -21.54
N PRO A 280 12.55 -3.30 -22.26
CA PRO A 280 13.21 -4.58 -22.04
C PRO A 280 14.74 -4.50 -22.19
N MET A 281 15.45 -5.03 -21.19
CA MET A 281 16.92 -4.99 -21.14
C MET A 281 17.54 -6.34 -20.79
N GLY A 282 16.75 -7.36 -20.43
CA GLY A 282 17.27 -8.62 -19.90
C GLY A 282 18.03 -8.44 -18.57
N ALA A 283 17.68 -7.42 -17.79
CA ALA A 283 18.41 -7.08 -16.56
C ALA A 283 18.36 -8.23 -15.55
N PRO A 284 19.51 -8.69 -15.05
CA PRO A 284 19.57 -9.76 -14.04
C PRO A 284 19.01 -9.25 -12.71
N ARG A 285 17.87 -9.80 -12.28
CA ARG A 285 17.17 -9.27 -11.12
C ARG A 285 16.30 -10.31 -10.41
N ILE A 286 16.19 -10.16 -9.09
CA ILE A 286 15.07 -10.63 -8.28
C ILE A 286 14.23 -9.44 -7.84
N SER A 287 12.92 -9.60 -7.93
CA SER A 287 11.91 -8.61 -7.55
C SER A 287 10.91 -9.29 -6.61
N TYR A 288 10.68 -8.70 -5.45
CA TYR A 288 9.55 -9.06 -4.59
C TYR A 288 8.56 -7.91 -4.54
N ALA A 289 7.36 -8.15 -4.01
CA ALA A 289 6.42 -7.07 -3.80
C ALA A 289 5.81 -7.13 -2.40
N SER A 290 5.84 -5.99 -1.72
CA SER A 290 4.83 -5.67 -0.71
C SER A 290 3.60 -5.21 -1.49
N PRO A 291 2.46 -5.92 -1.41
CA PRO A 291 1.35 -5.62 -2.31
C PRO A 291 0.58 -4.37 -1.87
N PRO A 292 0.38 -3.36 -2.76
CA PRO A 292 -0.36 -2.15 -2.41
C PRO A 292 -1.82 -2.39 -1.99
N TYR A 293 -2.44 -3.50 -2.41
CA TYR A 293 -3.80 -3.86 -2.00
C TYR A 293 -3.94 -4.11 -0.48
N ALA A 294 -2.84 -4.26 0.26
CA ALA A 294 -2.86 -4.49 1.71
C ALA A 294 -3.68 -3.44 2.47
N GLY A 295 -3.62 -2.16 2.05
CA GLY A 295 -4.42 -1.09 2.63
C GLY A 295 -5.91 -1.25 2.37
N GLY A 296 -6.31 -1.55 1.13
CA GLY A 296 -7.70 -1.83 0.76
C GLY A 296 -8.25 -3.07 1.48
N TYR A 297 -7.45 -4.12 1.59
CA TYR A 297 -7.80 -5.31 2.35
C TYR A 297 -7.98 -5.01 3.84
N ALA A 298 -7.11 -4.20 4.43
CA ALA A 298 -7.26 -3.75 5.82
C ALA A 298 -8.58 -2.98 6.04
N LEU A 299 -9.01 -2.13 5.09
CA LEU A 299 -10.32 -1.47 5.16
C LEU A 299 -11.47 -2.49 5.12
N LYS A 300 -11.45 -3.44 4.20
CA LYS A 300 -12.44 -4.52 4.09
C LYS A 300 -12.56 -5.29 5.40
N LEU A 301 -11.45 -5.72 5.96
CA LEU A 301 -11.39 -6.41 7.25
C LEU A 301 -11.91 -5.55 8.41
N ALA A 302 -11.65 -4.24 8.40
CA ALA A 302 -12.17 -3.33 9.40
C ALA A 302 -13.70 -3.27 9.36
N VAL A 303 -14.29 -3.17 8.17
CA VAL A 303 -15.75 -3.20 7.99
C VAL A 303 -16.33 -4.53 8.44
N GLU A 304 -15.75 -5.65 8.01
CA GLU A 304 -16.19 -6.99 8.40
C GLU A 304 -16.16 -7.18 9.93
N LYS A 305 -15.09 -6.74 10.59
CA LYS A 305 -14.97 -6.83 12.06
C LYS A 305 -16.00 -5.96 12.78
N LEU A 306 -16.22 -4.73 12.30
CA LEU A 306 -17.24 -3.84 12.87
C LEU A 306 -18.67 -4.37 12.66
N GLN A 307 -18.88 -5.22 11.66
CA GLN A 307 -20.13 -5.94 11.41
C GLN A 307 -20.23 -7.26 12.21
N GLY A 308 -19.27 -7.57 13.09
CA GLY A 308 -19.28 -8.72 13.98
C GLY A 308 -18.58 -9.97 13.46
N LYS A 309 -17.91 -9.93 12.30
CA LYS A 309 -17.11 -11.06 11.80
C LYS A 309 -15.81 -11.16 12.59
N ASP A 310 -15.43 -12.38 12.95
CA ASP A 310 -14.12 -12.61 13.54
C ASP A 310 -13.01 -12.62 12.48
N ILE A 311 -11.93 -11.90 12.77
CA ILE A 311 -10.73 -11.83 11.94
C ILE A 311 -9.49 -12.11 12.79
N PRO A 312 -8.45 -12.74 12.24
CA PRO A 312 -7.20 -12.98 12.98
C PRO A 312 -6.46 -11.67 13.28
N LYS A 313 -5.73 -11.63 14.40
CA LYS A 313 -4.94 -10.46 14.80
C LYS A 313 -3.79 -10.17 13.84
N ARG A 314 -3.25 -11.19 13.19
CA ARG A 314 -2.23 -11.07 12.16
C ARG A 314 -2.66 -11.82 10.91
N ILE A 315 -2.54 -11.15 9.78
CA ILE A 315 -2.73 -11.72 8.45
C ILE A 315 -1.42 -11.53 7.70
N THR A 316 -0.78 -12.66 7.39
CA THR A 316 0.42 -12.68 6.57
C THR A 316 0.01 -12.83 5.11
N LEU A 317 0.30 -11.83 4.32
CA LEU A 317 0.03 -11.81 2.89
C LEU A 317 1.08 -12.65 2.14
N PRO A 318 0.74 -13.21 0.97
CA PRO A 318 1.72 -13.82 0.10
C PRO A 318 2.87 -12.86 -0.24
N LEU A 319 4.08 -13.40 -0.35
CA LEU A 319 5.26 -12.68 -0.82
C LEU A 319 5.53 -13.09 -2.28
N PRO A 320 5.04 -12.33 -3.29
CA PRO A 320 5.28 -12.67 -4.68
C PRO A 320 6.74 -12.37 -5.06
N ILE A 321 7.42 -13.41 -5.53
CA ILE A 321 8.80 -13.35 -6.01
C ILE A 321 8.80 -13.50 -7.54
N VAL A 322 9.50 -12.60 -8.21
CA VAL A 322 9.70 -12.63 -9.67
C VAL A 322 11.20 -12.49 -9.95
N THR A 323 11.73 -13.39 -10.76
CA THR A 323 13.12 -13.34 -11.23
C THR A 323 13.17 -13.11 -12.74
N SER A 324 14.36 -12.86 -13.27
CA SER A 324 14.55 -12.71 -14.72
C SER A 324 14.10 -13.94 -15.51
N GLU A 325 14.03 -15.13 -14.86
CA GLU A 325 13.57 -16.37 -15.46
C GLU A 325 12.05 -16.55 -15.38
N THR A 326 11.38 -15.88 -14.44
CA THR A 326 9.93 -16.02 -14.18
C THR A 326 9.13 -14.79 -14.57
N ILE A 327 9.80 -13.76 -15.10
CA ILE A 327 9.13 -12.54 -15.60
C ILE A 327 8.19 -12.89 -16.76
N LYS A 328 6.94 -12.41 -16.70
CA LYS A 328 5.93 -12.62 -17.72
C LYS A 328 5.16 -11.33 -17.97
N TYR A 329 5.18 -10.87 -19.21
CA TYR A 329 4.51 -9.67 -19.66
C TYR A 329 2.98 -9.85 -19.69
N CYS A 330 2.24 -8.88 -19.15
CA CYS A 330 0.79 -8.76 -19.29
C CYS A 330 0.45 -7.97 -20.55
N LYS A 331 -0.70 -8.21 -21.15
CA LYS A 331 -1.20 -7.44 -22.31
C LYS A 331 -2.26 -6.42 -21.89
N GLU A 332 -3.23 -6.87 -21.11
CA GLU A 332 -4.39 -6.07 -20.70
C GLU A 332 -4.29 -5.63 -19.23
N GLY A 333 -3.41 -6.26 -18.45
CA GLY A 333 -3.28 -6.01 -17.02
C GLY A 333 -4.51 -6.42 -16.20
N SER A 334 -5.32 -7.35 -16.72
CA SER A 334 -6.52 -7.82 -16.06
C SER A 334 -6.22 -8.82 -14.92
N TRP A 335 -7.17 -8.97 -14.00
CA TRP A 335 -7.08 -10.00 -12.96
C TRP A 335 -6.95 -11.42 -13.54
N ALA A 336 -7.62 -11.70 -14.67
CA ALA A 336 -7.52 -12.99 -15.34
C ALA A 336 -6.09 -13.27 -15.82
N GLU A 337 -5.44 -12.32 -16.48
CA GLU A 337 -4.04 -12.45 -16.89
C GLU A 337 -3.08 -12.61 -15.70
N MET A 338 -3.30 -11.87 -14.61
CA MET A 338 -2.48 -11.99 -13.41
C MET A 338 -2.61 -13.38 -12.77
N LYS A 339 -3.81 -13.97 -12.76
CA LYS A 339 -4.02 -15.37 -12.34
C LYS A 339 -3.26 -16.37 -13.19
N ASP A 340 -3.12 -16.09 -14.49
CA ASP A 340 -2.33 -16.90 -15.42
C ASP A 340 -0.81 -16.63 -15.28
N GLY A 341 -0.41 -15.82 -14.30
CA GLY A 341 0.95 -15.61 -13.84
C GLY A 341 1.70 -14.47 -14.50
N CYS A 342 1.05 -13.60 -15.31
CA CYS A 342 1.74 -12.40 -15.76
C CYS A 342 2.02 -11.45 -14.57
N ASN A 343 3.09 -10.66 -14.66
CA ASN A 343 3.59 -9.92 -13.51
C ASN A 343 4.34 -8.61 -13.87
N ALA A 344 4.26 -8.19 -15.13
CA ALA A 344 4.78 -6.91 -15.61
C ALA A 344 3.76 -6.27 -16.56
N PHE A 345 3.32 -5.05 -16.25
CA PHE A 345 2.30 -4.32 -17.03
C PHE A 345 2.91 -3.52 -18.17
N PRO A 346 2.18 -3.37 -19.29
CA PRO A 346 2.57 -2.42 -20.34
C PRO A 346 2.82 -1.02 -19.80
N PRO A 347 3.91 -0.34 -20.19
CA PRO A 347 4.10 1.09 -19.94
C PRO A 347 2.95 1.96 -20.42
N ALA A 348 2.23 1.54 -21.47
CA ALA A 348 1.02 2.20 -21.94
C ALA A 348 -0.12 2.20 -20.91
N LEU A 349 -0.23 1.14 -20.09
CA LEU A 349 -1.20 1.05 -19.01
C LEU A 349 -0.68 1.65 -17.70
N VAL A 350 0.61 1.48 -17.41
CA VAL A 350 1.27 1.99 -16.20
C VAL A 350 2.43 2.90 -16.62
N PRO A 351 2.15 4.18 -16.93
CA PRO A 351 3.17 5.09 -17.46
C PRO A 351 4.28 5.43 -16.47
N ASN A 352 4.01 5.40 -15.18
CA ASN A 352 5.00 5.66 -14.15
C ASN A 352 5.77 4.37 -13.81
N PRO A 353 7.08 4.28 -14.09
CA PRO A 353 7.88 3.09 -13.83
C PRO A 353 8.04 2.75 -12.35
N GLY A 354 7.78 3.70 -11.44
CA GLY A 354 7.85 3.50 -10.00
C GLY A 354 6.66 2.72 -9.41
N TRP A 355 5.54 2.60 -10.16
CA TRP A 355 4.36 1.88 -9.69
C TRP A 355 4.58 0.38 -9.62
N PHE A 356 3.86 -0.27 -8.69
CA PHE A 356 4.03 -1.69 -8.38
C PHE A 356 3.08 -2.56 -9.19
N ALA A 357 3.54 -3.73 -9.57
CA ALA A 357 2.77 -4.64 -10.41
C ALA A 357 2.01 -5.74 -9.64
N SER A 358 2.20 -5.86 -8.33
CA SER A 358 1.51 -6.89 -7.52
C SER A 358 0.28 -6.30 -6.84
N ILE A 359 -0.74 -5.96 -7.63
CA ILE A 359 -1.92 -5.18 -7.21
C ILE A 359 -3.19 -6.02 -7.02
N TYR A 360 -3.17 -7.29 -7.39
CA TYR A 360 -4.35 -8.15 -7.32
C TYR A 360 -4.27 -9.19 -6.21
N SER A 361 -5.41 -9.48 -5.59
CA SER A 361 -5.59 -10.56 -4.63
C SER A 361 -6.99 -11.17 -4.73
N PRO A 362 -7.14 -12.48 -4.56
CA PRO A 362 -8.46 -13.11 -4.44
C PRO A 362 -9.26 -12.58 -3.24
N GLU A 363 -8.58 -12.02 -2.22
CA GLU A 363 -9.20 -11.44 -1.04
C GLU A 363 -9.80 -10.06 -1.32
N THR A 364 -9.37 -9.40 -2.39
CA THR A 364 -9.78 -8.05 -2.76
C THR A 364 -10.17 -7.95 -4.24
N PRO A 365 -11.14 -8.76 -4.73
CA PRO A 365 -11.56 -8.73 -6.12
C PRO A 365 -12.19 -7.39 -6.53
N GLU A 366 -12.55 -6.56 -5.56
CA GLU A 366 -13.17 -5.24 -5.73
C GLU A 366 -12.18 -4.17 -6.23
N ILE A 367 -10.89 -4.42 -6.12
CA ILE A 367 -9.83 -3.47 -6.46
C ILE A 367 -8.74 -4.11 -7.31
N GLY A 368 -8.18 -3.35 -8.24
CA GLY A 368 -7.15 -3.81 -9.17
C GLY A 368 -6.41 -2.65 -9.82
N LEU A 369 -6.24 -2.66 -11.14
CA LEU A 369 -5.46 -1.67 -11.87
C LEU A 369 -6.07 -0.27 -11.79
N GLN A 370 -7.39 -0.14 -11.99
CA GLN A 370 -8.10 1.14 -11.88
C GLN A 370 -7.98 1.70 -10.46
N ALA A 371 -8.16 0.85 -9.45
CA ALA A 371 -7.99 1.22 -8.05
C ALA A 371 -6.58 1.73 -7.77
N ALA A 372 -5.55 1.01 -8.21
CA ALA A 372 -4.16 1.41 -8.03
C ALA A 372 -3.87 2.77 -8.65
N LEU A 373 -4.21 2.96 -9.92
CA LEU A 373 -3.84 4.14 -10.69
C LEU A 373 -4.57 5.41 -10.25
N VAL A 374 -5.90 5.34 -10.01
CA VAL A 374 -6.74 6.52 -9.84
C VAL A 374 -7.63 6.51 -8.59
N GLY A 375 -7.58 5.46 -7.78
CA GLY A 375 -8.36 5.37 -6.53
C GLY A 375 -9.87 5.18 -6.76
N GLN A 376 -10.25 4.58 -7.88
CA GLN A 376 -11.62 4.22 -8.22
C GLN A 376 -11.76 2.71 -8.24
N PRO A 377 -12.93 2.15 -7.85
CA PRO A 377 -13.16 0.71 -7.94
C PRO A 377 -13.08 0.23 -9.40
N GLU A 378 -12.87 -1.06 -9.56
CA GLU A 378 -12.97 -1.68 -10.87
C GLU A 378 -14.41 -1.58 -11.41
N PRO A 379 -14.60 -1.46 -12.73
CA PRO A 379 -15.92 -1.27 -13.35
C PRO A 379 -16.89 -2.43 -13.16
#